data_eb279e1cf156eb608f8326b9bab434bb
#
_entry.id   eb279e1cf156eb608f8326b9bab434bb
#
_cell.length_a   1.000
_cell.length_b   1.000
_cell.length_c   1.000
_cell.angle_alpha   90.00
_cell.angle_beta   90.00
_cell.angle_gamma   90.00
#
_symmetry.space_group_name_H-M   'P 1'
#
loop_
_entity.id
_entity.type
_entity.pdbx_description
1 polymer ?
#
loop_
_entity_poly.entity_id
_entity_poly.type
_entity_poly.pdbx_seq_one_letter_code
_entity_poly.pdbx_strand_id
1 'polypeptide(L)'
;MIFRQKACFLLFYTYPEQVIFPSSTPMDELFDTMVEKAKDSFPDLKIFEIANELSSREKSFSTRLSLDLAIPHAYSTDVSEPICVVAIAPFGLQWESEKASVRLVFLVISPKDDPEIHLNILAEIARILSKASIVHELLRSETSQSFIEKLQKARTLLSD
;
A
#
# COMPACT_ATOMS: atom_id res chain seq x y z
N MET A 1 -31.84 -14.26 -2.69
CA MET A 1 -30.82 -13.75 -1.74
C MET A 1 -29.48 -13.65 -2.48
N ILE A 2 -29.10 -12.45 -2.87
CA ILE A 2 -27.84 -12.25 -3.59
C ILE A 2 -26.76 -12.19 -2.51
N PHE A 3 -25.99 -13.27 -2.37
CA PHE A 3 -24.74 -13.20 -1.63
C PHE A 3 -23.84 -12.19 -2.34
N ARG A 4 -23.81 -10.96 -1.85
CA ARG A 4 -22.70 -10.06 -2.18
C ARG A 4 -21.44 -10.75 -1.68
N GLN A 5 -20.74 -11.46 -2.56
CA GLN A 5 -19.34 -11.71 -2.34
C GLN A 5 -18.73 -10.36 -1.96
N LYS A 6 -18.18 -10.26 -0.75
CA LYS A 6 -17.49 -9.04 -0.35
C LYS A 6 -16.42 -8.79 -1.40
N ALA A 7 -16.62 -7.77 -2.23
CA ALA A 7 -15.67 -7.43 -3.26
C ALA A 7 -14.31 -7.19 -2.59
N CYS A 8 -13.27 -7.78 -3.14
CA CYS A 8 -11.92 -7.51 -2.67
C CYS A 8 -11.43 -6.23 -3.32
N PHE A 9 -11.60 -5.12 -2.63
CA PHE A 9 -11.18 -3.82 -3.12
C PHE A 9 -9.68 -3.72 -3.34
N LEU A 10 -8.90 -4.28 -2.44
CA LEU A 10 -7.43 -4.21 -2.53
C LEU A 10 -6.89 -4.83 -3.82
N LEU A 11 -7.31 -6.06 -4.15
CA LEU A 11 -6.85 -6.73 -5.37
C LEU A 11 -7.32 -6.04 -6.64
N PHE A 12 -8.46 -5.38 -6.59
CA PHE A 12 -9.02 -4.67 -7.73
C PHE A 12 -8.16 -3.46 -8.14
N TYR A 13 -7.47 -2.85 -7.17
CA TYR A 13 -6.69 -1.63 -7.36
C TYR A 13 -5.18 -1.83 -7.17
N THR A 14 -4.72 -3.07 -7.11
CA THR A 14 -3.29 -3.41 -7.01
C THR A 14 -2.88 -4.25 -8.22
N TYR A 15 -2.09 -3.65 -9.10
CA TYR A 15 -1.59 -4.30 -10.32
C TYR A 15 -0.13 -4.72 -10.14
N PRO A 16 0.36 -5.77 -10.86
CA PRO A 16 1.75 -6.20 -10.76
C PRO A 16 2.77 -5.09 -11.00
N GLU A 17 2.53 -4.20 -11.96
CA GLU A 17 3.41 -3.06 -12.29
C GLU A 17 3.52 -2.03 -11.17
N GLN A 18 2.64 -2.08 -10.17
CA GLN A 18 2.65 -1.19 -9.00
C GLN A 18 3.30 -1.83 -7.78
N VAL A 19 3.84 -3.03 -7.92
CA VAL A 19 4.61 -3.71 -6.88
C VAL A 19 6.08 -3.49 -7.15
N ILE A 20 6.77 -2.82 -6.24
CA ILE A 20 8.18 -2.45 -6.37
C ILE A 20 9.03 -3.10 -5.27
N PHE A 21 10.31 -3.29 -5.57
CA PHE A 21 11.31 -3.87 -4.67
C PHE A 21 12.46 -2.86 -4.48
N PRO A 22 12.23 -1.80 -3.69
CA PRO A 22 13.25 -0.78 -3.50
C PRO A 22 14.44 -1.32 -2.70
N SER A 23 15.62 -0.80 -2.98
CA SER A 23 16.77 -0.94 -2.09
C SER A 23 16.54 -0.11 -0.83
N SER A 24 17.45 -0.20 0.15
CA SER A 24 17.36 0.61 1.37
C SER A 24 17.28 2.09 1.01
N THR A 25 16.13 2.70 1.23
CA THR A 25 15.79 4.04 0.78
C THR A 25 15.11 4.77 1.93
N PRO A 26 15.46 6.05 2.18
CA PRO A 26 14.73 6.87 3.16
C PRO A 26 13.25 7.01 2.81
N MET A 27 12.41 7.16 3.82
CA MET A 27 10.95 7.25 3.67
C MET A 27 10.51 8.32 2.67
N ASP A 28 11.09 9.51 2.71
CA ASP A 28 10.69 10.62 1.83
C ASP A 28 10.97 10.28 0.36
N GLU A 29 12.13 9.70 0.05
CA GLU A 29 12.47 9.26 -1.31
C GLU A 29 11.59 8.09 -1.77
N LEU A 30 11.24 7.19 -0.84
CA LEU A 30 10.32 6.10 -1.13
C LEU A 30 8.96 6.62 -1.55
N PHE A 31 8.43 7.62 -0.85
CA PHE A 31 7.13 8.21 -1.20
C PHE A 31 7.15 8.84 -2.58
N ASP A 32 8.21 9.56 -2.93
CA ASP A 32 8.39 10.08 -4.29
C ASP A 32 8.31 8.96 -5.34
N THR A 33 9.05 7.88 -5.12
CA THR A 33 9.08 6.72 -6.03
C THR A 33 7.72 6.04 -6.15
N MET A 34 7.02 5.84 -5.03
CA MET A 34 5.72 5.19 -5.02
C MET A 34 4.63 6.03 -5.69
N VAL A 35 4.62 7.34 -5.44
CA VAL A 35 3.66 8.26 -6.11
C VAL A 35 3.96 8.35 -7.61
N GLU A 36 5.22 8.31 -8.00
CA GLU A 36 5.61 8.23 -9.40
C GLU A 36 5.05 7.00 -10.11
N LYS A 37 5.05 5.85 -9.43
CA LYS A 37 4.40 4.64 -9.93
C LYS A 37 2.89 4.81 -10.10
N ALA A 38 2.23 5.47 -9.17
CA ALA A 38 0.80 5.80 -9.29
C ALA A 38 0.51 6.69 -10.50
N LYS A 39 1.43 7.59 -10.83
CA LYS A 39 1.32 8.48 -12.00
C LYS A 39 1.27 7.74 -13.33
N ASP A 40 1.83 6.55 -13.42
CA ASP A 40 1.74 5.71 -14.62
C ASP A 40 0.28 5.42 -15.01
N SER A 41 -0.62 5.30 -14.03
CA SER A 41 -2.06 5.11 -14.23
C SER A 41 -2.85 6.42 -14.24
N PHE A 42 -2.37 7.45 -13.57
CA PHE A 42 -3.01 8.77 -13.46
C PHE A 42 -2.01 9.88 -13.80
N PRO A 43 -1.82 10.20 -15.11
CA PRO A 43 -0.76 11.11 -15.57
C PRO A 43 -0.82 12.52 -14.99
N ASP A 44 -1.99 12.98 -14.57
CA ASP A 44 -2.20 14.31 -13.99
C ASP A 44 -1.88 14.39 -12.49
N LEU A 45 -1.49 13.27 -11.89
CA LEU A 45 -1.18 13.19 -10.47
C LEU A 45 -0.01 14.11 -10.11
N LYS A 46 -0.21 14.93 -9.09
CA LYS A 46 0.79 15.90 -8.61
C LYS A 46 1.71 15.22 -7.60
N ILE A 47 2.79 14.62 -8.10
CA ILE A 47 3.72 13.81 -7.31
C ILE A 47 4.23 14.57 -6.09
N PHE A 48 4.76 15.76 -6.30
CA PHE A 48 5.39 16.55 -5.24
C PHE A 48 4.43 16.90 -4.11
N GLU A 49 3.22 17.32 -4.44
CA GLU A 49 2.19 17.69 -3.45
C GLU A 49 1.77 16.47 -2.62
N ILE A 50 1.52 15.34 -3.28
CA ILE A 50 1.08 14.12 -2.61
C ILE A 50 2.20 13.53 -1.76
N ALA A 51 3.41 13.44 -2.27
CA ALA A 51 4.55 12.93 -1.54
C ALA A 51 4.86 13.77 -0.29
N ASN A 52 4.78 15.09 -0.39
CA ASN A 52 4.93 15.97 0.76
C ASN A 52 3.82 15.81 1.80
N GLU A 53 2.58 15.66 1.37
CA GLU A 53 1.45 15.40 2.26
C GLU A 53 1.65 14.08 3.02
N LEU A 54 2.05 13.02 2.32
CA LEU A 54 2.35 11.72 2.91
C LEU A 54 3.47 11.82 3.95
N SER A 55 4.57 12.48 3.62
CA SER A 55 5.70 12.66 4.54
C SER A 55 5.34 13.46 5.77
N SER A 56 4.62 14.56 5.61
CA SER A 56 4.18 15.42 6.71
C SER A 56 3.22 14.67 7.64
N ARG A 57 2.29 13.93 7.07
CA ARG A 57 1.33 13.14 7.83
C ARG A 57 2.00 12.03 8.61
N GLU A 58 2.92 11.29 7.99
CA GLU A 58 3.63 10.20 8.65
C GLU A 58 4.46 10.66 9.84
N LYS A 59 5.06 11.84 9.73
CA LYS A 59 5.80 12.49 10.83
C LYS A 59 4.91 12.94 11.99
N SER A 60 3.66 13.31 11.69
CA SER A 60 2.69 13.72 12.71
C SER A 60 1.94 12.55 13.33
N PHE A 61 1.50 11.61 12.50
CA PHE A 61 0.76 10.41 12.89
C PHE A 61 1.22 9.24 12.02
N SER A 62 2.00 8.36 12.59
CA SER A 62 2.51 7.19 11.87
C SER A 62 1.37 6.27 11.39
N THR A 63 1.45 5.82 10.15
CA THR A 63 0.55 4.82 9.59
C THR A 63 1.06 3.39 9.78
N ARG A 64 2.10 3.21 10.60
CA ARG A 64 2.62 1.88 10.89
C ARG A 64 1.61 1.06 11.67
N LEU A 65 1.30 -0.14 11.19
CA LEU A 65 0.50 -1.13 11.91
C LEU A 65 1.35 -1.93 12.90
N SER A 66 2.64 -2.04 12.62
CA SER A 66 3.63 -2.74 13.43
C SER A 66 5.02 -2.18 13.14
N LEU A 67 6.07 -2.78 13.70
CA LEU A 67 7.46 -2.39 13.41
C LEU A 67 7.83 -2.56 11.94
N ASP A 68 7.21 -3.51 11.25
CA ASP A 68 7.55 -3.92 9.88
C ASP A 68 6.63 -3.37 8.80
N LEU A 69 5.46 -2.84 9.16
CA LEU A 69 4.35 -2.61 8.24
C LEU A 69 3.86 -1.17 8.32
N ALA A 70 3.67 -0.52 7.17
CA ALA A 70 3.06 0.81 7.09
C ALA A 70 2.02 0.90 5.97
N ILE A 71 1.00 1.74 6.17
CA ILE A 71 -0.07 1.99 5.20
C ILE A 71 -0.21 3.50 4.98
N PRO A 72 0.77 4.18 4.38
CA PRO A 72 0.62 5.58 4.02
C PRO A 72 -0.53 5.75 3.02
N HIS A 73 -1.32 6.80 3.21
CA HIS A 73 -2.48 7.03 2.37
C HIS A 73 -2.81 8.51 2.24
N ALA A 74 -3.40 8.88 1.12
CA ALA A 74 -3.80 10.23 0.79
C ALA A 74 -5.05 10.25 -0.08
N TYR A 75 -5.76 11.37 -0.07
CA TYR A 75 -6.81 11.67 -1.04
C TYR A 75 -6.28 12.57 -2.14
N SER A 76 -6.82 12.43 -3.36
CA SER A 76 -6.51 13.31 -4.47
C SER A 76 -7.73 13.57 -5.34
N THR A 77 -7.82 14.76 -5.90
CA THR A 77 -8.79 15.10 -6.95
C THR A 77 -8.34 14.64 -8.33
N ASP A 78 -7.09 14.22 -8.46
CA ASP A 78 -6.47 13.84 -9.74
C ASP A 78 -6.63 12.35 -10.08
N VAL A 79 -7.22 11.57 -9.18
CA VAL A 79 -7.53 10.17 -9.40
C VAL A 79 -9.04 9.95 -9.45
N SER A 80 -9.50 9.17 -10.43
CA SER A 80 -10.91 8.81 -10.60
C SER A 80 -11.31 7.56 -9.85
N GLU A 81 -10.34 6.75 -9.49
CA GLU A 81 -10.50 5.52 -8.70
C GLU A 81 -9.28 5.32 -7.80
N PRO A 82 -9.38 4.51 -6.76
CA PRO A 82 -8.23 4.23 -5.90
C PRO A 82 -7.08 3.56 -6.66
N ILE A 83 -5.87 3.81 -6.20
CA ILE A 83 -4.69 3.10 -6.64
C ILE A 83 -3.87 2.67 -5.42
N CYS A 84 -3.40 1.43 -5.43
CA CYS A 84 -2.54 0.89 -4.41
C CYS A 84 -1.17 0.58 -5.00
N VAL A 85 -0.13 1.12 -4.40
CA VAL A 85 1.27 0.84 -4.74
C VAL A 85 1.91 0.12 -3.56
N VAL A 86 2.64 -0.95 -3.81
CA VAL A 86 3.26 -1.77 -2.77
C VAL A 86 4.77 -1.74 -2.89
N ALA A 87 5.46 -1.52 -1.78
CA ALA A 87 6.91 -1.66 -1.69
C ALA A 87 7.28 -2.81 -0.76
N ILE A 88 8.14 -3.70 -1.25
CA ILE A 88 8.64 -4.85 -0.52
C ILE A 88 10.15 -4.70 -0.35
N ALA A 89 10.61 -4.58 0.88
CA ALA A 89 12.01 -4.43 1.21
C ALA A 89 12.38 -5.38 2.36
N PRO A 90 12.72 -6.65 2.07
CA PRO A 90 12.95 -7.68 3.10
C PRO A 90 14.01 -7.31 4.13
N PHE A 91 14.97 -6.47 3.75
CA PHE A 91 16.05 -6.00 4.63
C PHE A 91 15.71 -4.70 5.37
N GLY A 92 14.54 -4.13 5.11
CA GLY A 92 14.03 -2.94 5.78
C GLY A 92 14.32 -1.62 5.07
N LEU A 93 13.41 -0.70 5.28
CA LEU A 93 13.48 0.69 4.84
C LEU A 93 13.64 1.57 6.07
N GLN A 94 14.50 2.58 5.99
CA GLN A 94 14.61 3.58 7.03
C GLN A 94 13.32 4.41 7.08
N TRP A 95 12.59 4.28 8.18
CA TRP A 95 11.35 5.03 8.40
C TRP A 95 11.64 6.32 9.18
N GLU A 96 10.69 6.86 9.91
CA GLU A 96 10.80 8.16 10.58
C GLU A 96 12.00 8.33 11.54
N SER A 97 12.52 7.24 12.08
CA SER A 97 13.69 7.24 12.95
C SER A 97 14.69 6.18 12.53
N GLU A 98 15.95 6.36 12.89
CA GLU A 98 17.02 5.40 12.59
C GLU A 98 16.76 3.99 13.14
N LYS A 99 15.89 3.87 14.14
CA LYS A 99 15.53 2.59 14.79
C LYS A 99 14.33 1.91 14.15
N ALA A 100 13.59 2.59 13.27
CA ALA A 100 12.41 2.05 12.63
C ALA A 100 12.79 1.45 11.28
N SER A 101 12.51 0.17 11.11
CA SER A 101 12.76 -0.57 9.87
C SER A 101 11.45 -1.15 9.36
N VAL A 102 10.89 -0.55 8.32
CA VAL A 102 9.67 -1.03 7.67
C VAL A 102 10.03 -1.90 6.48
N ARG A 103 9.42 -3.06 6.34
CA ARG A 103 9.70 -4.02 5.28
C ARG A 103 8.60 -4.13 4.23
N LEU A 104 7.38 -3.76 4.56
CA LEU A 104 6.24 -3.82 3.66
C LEU A 104 5.41 -2.55 3.79
N VAL A 105 5.20 -1.88 2.65
CA VAL A 105 4.46 -0.62 2.58
C VAL A 105 3.34 -0.75 1.56
N PHE A 106 2.11 -0.44 1.99
CA PHE A 106 0.95 -0.26 1.10
C PHE A 106 0.60 1.22 1.04
N LEU A 107 0.84 1.85 -0.08
CA LEU A 107 0.44 3.22 -0.35
C LEU A 107 -0.93 3.22 -1.04
N VAL A 108 -1.89 3.94 -0.49
CA VAL A 108 -3.23 4.08 -1.08
C VAL A 108 -3.50 5.55 -1.40
N ILE A 109 -3.83 5.83 -2.65
CA ILE A 109 -4.32 7.14 -3.10
C ILE A 109 -5.75 6.95 -3.60
N SER A 110 -6.69 7.70 -3.04
CA SER A 110 -8.12 7.55 -3.32
C SER A 110 -8.76 8.87 -3.74
N PRO A 111 -9.85 8.82 -4.52
CA PRO A 111 -10.62 10.02 -4.84
C PRO A 111 -11.18 10.70 -3.59
N LYS A 112 -11.10 12.03 -3.55
CA LYS A 112 -11.67 12.83 -2.45
C LYS A 112 -13.18 12.69 -2.30
N ASP A 113 -13.88 12.40 -3.36
CA ASP A 113 -15.34 12.29 -3.40
C ASP A 113 -15.86 10.89 -3.04
N ASP A 114 -14.99 9.94 -2.78
CA ASP A 114 -15.37 8.58 -2.36
C ASP A 114 -14.59 8.11 -1.12
N PRO A 115 -14.87 8.67 0.06
CA PRO A 115 -14.20 8.28 1.30
C PRO A 115 -14.55 6.86 1.75
N GLU A 116 -15.68 6.31 1.34
CA GLU A 116 -16.11 4.97 1.72
C GLU A 116 -15.22 3.89 1.10
N ILE A 117 -14.91 4.00 -0.19
CA ILE A 117 -14.01 3.03 -0.85
C ILE A 117 -12.61 3.08 -0.24
N HIS A 118 -12.14 4.26 0.13
CA HIS A 118 -10.87 4.45 0.81
C HIS A 118 -10.80 3.67 2.13
N LEU A 119 -11.81 3.84 2.99
CA LEU A 119 -11.90 3.16 4.27
C LEU A 119 -12.00 1.63 4.10
N ASN A 120 -12.72 1.17 3.09
CA ASN A 120 -12.85 -0.26 2.78
C ASN A 120 -11.50 -0.88 2.38
N ILE A 121 -10.70 -0.19 1.57
CA ILE A 121 -9.37 -0.65 1.19
C ILE A 121 -8.44 -0.71 2.39
N LEU A 122 -8.39 0.34 3.20
CA LEU A 122 -7.57 0.37 4.42
C LEU A 122 -7.95 -0.75 5.39
N ALA A 123 -9.24 -1.01 5.56
CA ALA A 123 -9.73 -2.09 6.42
C ALA A 123 -9.33 -3.47 5.90
N GLU A 124 -9.36 -3.70 4.59
CA GLU A 124 -8.89 -4.95 3.98
C GLU A 124 -7.39 -5.16 4.19
N ILE A 125 -6.59 -4.12 3.96
CA ILE A 125 -5.13 -4.18 4.17
C ILE A 125 -4.85 -4.52 5.64
N ALA A 126 -5.47 -3.82 6.58
CA ALA A 126 -5.28 -4.07 8.00
C ALA A 126 -5.64 -5.51 8.39
N ARG A 127 -6.73 -6.03 7.85
CA ARG A 127 -7.17 -7.42 8.10
C ARG A 127 -6.17 -8.45 7.55
N ILE A 128 -5.69 -8.27 6.34
CA ILE A 128 -4.68 -9.13 5.72
C ILE A 128 -3.38 -9.10 6.54
N LEU A 129 -2.91 -7.91 6.86
CA LEU A 129 -1.64 -7.71 7.56
C LEU A 129 -1.72 -8.03 9.06
N SER A 130 -2.91 -8.28 9.61
CA SER A 130 -3.05 -8.77 10.99
C SER A 130 -2.59 -10.22 11.19
N LYS A 131 -2.44 -10.97 10.09
CA LYS A 131 -1.98 -12.36 10.11
C LYS A 131 -0.48 -12.44 9.83
N ALA A 132 0.31 -12.73 10.87
CA ALA A 132 1.78 -12.82 10.75
C ALA A 132 2.24 -13.82 9.68
N SER A 133 1.54 -14.95 9.52
CA SER A 133 1.84 -15.94 8.49
C SER A 133 1.67 -15.40 7.06
N ILE A 134 0.66 -14.57 6.84
CA ILE A 134 0.42 -13.92 5.54
C ILE A 134 1.52 -12.90 5.26
N VAL A 135 1.85 -12.07 6.23
CA VAL A 135 2.95 -11.07 6.10
C VAL A 135 4.26 -11.78 5.76
N HIS A 136 4.57 -12.86 6.44
CA HIS A 136 5.77 -13.65 6.18
C HIS A 136 5.82 -14.15 4.73
N GLU A 137 4.72 -14.70 4.22
CA GLU A 137 4.65 -15.15 2.83
C GLU A 137 4.75 -14.01 1.82
N LEU A 138 4.10 -12.88 2.07
CA LEU A 138 4.18 -11.70 1.19
C LEU A 138 5.62 -11.18 1.11
N LEU A 139 6.34 -11.12 2.22
CA LEU A 139 7.73 -10.67 2.28
C LEU A 139 8.72 -11.60 1.56
N ARG A 140 8.35 -12.84 1.30
CA ARG A 140 9.14 -13.80 0.53
C ARG A 140 8.92 -13.70 -0.97
N SER A 141 8.10 -12.78 -1.43
CA SER A 141 7.86 -12.57 -2.85
C SER A 141 9.12 -12.01 -3.53
N GLU A 142 9.56 -12.65 -4.60
CA GLU A 142 10.72 -12.23 -5.38
C GLU A 142 10.33 -11.49 -6.65
N THR A 143 9.07 -11.59 -7.07
CA THR A 143 8.53 -10.93 -8.25
C THR A 143 7.18 -10.28 -7.94
N SER A 144 6.82 -9.28 -8.73
CA SER A 144 5.50 -8.62 -8.64
C SER A 144 4.36 -9.62 -8.84
N GLN A 145 4.49 -10.52 -9.79
CA GLN A 145 3.49 -11.55 -10.07
C GLN A 145 3.31 -12.50 -8.88
N SER A 146 4.42 -12.96 -8.31
CA SER A 146 4.41 -13.82 -7.11
C SER A 146 3.71 -13.13 -5.93
N PHE A 147 3.96 -11.84 -5.73
CA PHE A 147 3.30 -11.06 -4.69
C PHE A 147 1.78 -11.03 -4.89
N ILE A 148 1.32 -10.72 -6.09
CA ILE A 148 -0.13 -10.66 -6.40
C ILE A 148 -0.78 -12.03 -6.20
N GLU A 149 -0.15 -13.11 -6.61
CA GLU A 149 -0.66 -14.48 -6.42
C GLU A 149 -0.80 -14.81 -4.92
N LYS A 150 0.18 -14.43 -4.11
CA LYS A 150 0.14 -14.62 -2.65
C LYS A 150 -0.94 -13.76 -1.99
N LEU A 151 -1.13 -12.55 -2.49
CA LEU A 151 -2.20 -11.66 -2.01
C LEU A 151 -3.59 -12.24 -2.31
N GLN A 152 -3.79 -12.81 -3.50
CA GLN A 152 -5.02 -13.50 -3.88
C GLN A 152 -5.27 -14.71 -2.98
N LYS A 153 -4.24 -15.49 -2.69
CA LYS A 153 -4.34 -16.64 -1.79
C LYS A 153 -4.70 -16.23 -0.37
N ALA A 154 -4.09 -15.15 0.12
CA ALA A 154 -4.38 -14.59 1.44
C ALA A 154 -5.85 -14.18 1.56
N ARG A 155 -6.41 -13.57 0.53
CA ARG A 155 -7.83 -13.25 0.46
C ARG A 155 -8.72 -14.47 0.63
N THR A 156 -8.42 -15.55 -0.07
CA THR A 156 -9.17 -16.81 0.03
C THR A 156 -9.15 -17.36 1.45
N LEU A 157 -8.00 -17.33 2.12
CA LEU A 157 -7.85 -17.78 3.50
C LEU A 157 -8.65 -16.95 4.51
N LEU A 158 -8.94 -15.69 4.21
CA LEU A 158 -9.69 -14.78 5.09
C LEU A 158 -11.19 -14.75 4.78
N SER A 159 -11.63 -15.40 3.72
CA SER A 159 -13.05 -15.47 3.32
C SER A 159 -13.80 -16.60 4.02
N ASP A 160 -13.09 -17.54 4.66
CA ASP A 160 -13.60 -18.63 5.47
C ASP A 160 -13.62 -18.20 6.96
#